data_28b3bcf7229860241596b689e411c695
#
_entry.id   28b3bcf7229860241596b689e411c695
#
_cell.length_a   1.000
_cell.length_b   1.000
_cell.length_c   1.000
_cell.angle_alpha   90.00
_cell.angle_beta   90.00
_cell.angle_gamma   90.00
#
_symmetry.space_group_name_H-M   'P 1'
#
loop_
_entity.id
_entity.type
_entity.pdbx_description
1 polymer ?
#
loop_
_entity_poly.entity_id
_entity_poly.type
_entity_poly.pdbx_seq_one_letter_code
_entity_poly.pdbx_strand_id
1 'polypeptide(L)'
;MLFRSARFDEENNVHWAKKLEEMGCHVIYGLIGLKTHCKLALVVRRENEGIKRYMHMGTGNYNDVTAHFYTDMGLFTADTDMGIDASNIFNMLSGYSEPPYFHKLHISPDGIRDFINEKLDDEIAIAKAGRPAVVKMKMNSLSDPQIISKLYEASHAGVKIQLIIRGICCLRTGIKGISDNIEVHSIIGRLLEHSRIYYFSNDGEPQIYLSSADMMTRNLNRRVELLFPLLQPEISHRAMTIFETMWADTVKTRILQPDNTYARVDGRGLEVLDSQAEFIHEAEQAVKADHGETTPTSNAHQFIPMMSPKNEPDASDLDREDD
;
A
#
# COMPACT_ATOMS: atom_id res chain seq x y z
N MET A 1 17.47 0.50 -10.37
CA MET A 1 16.90 0.86 -9.06
C MET A 1 16.26 2.23 -9.17
N LEU A 2 15.00 2.38 -8.75
CA LEU A 2 14.33 3.68 -8.75
C LEU A 2 14.62 4.42 -7.46
N PHE A 3 15.06 5.67 -7.57
CA PHE A 3 15.49 6.46 -6.41
C PHE A 3 14.52 7.60 -6.13
N ARG A 4 14.06 7.73 -4.89
CA ARG A 4 13.22 8.84 -4.45
C ARG A 4 14.04 9.82 -3.60
N SER A 5 14.16 11.07 -4.07
CA SER A 5 14.68 12.14 -3.24
C SER A 5 13.59 12.64 -2.25
N ALA A 6 13.80 12.46 -0.95
CA ALA A 6 13.00 13.07 0.09
C ALA A 6 13.55 14.46 0.40
N ARG A 7 12.69 15.47 0.61
CA ARG A 7 13.07 16.87 0.81
C ARG A 7 14.09 17.09 1.94
N PHE A 8 14.18 16.16 2.89
CA PHE A 8 15.06 16.28 4.07
C PHE A 8 16.29 15.38 3.99
N ASP A 9 16.47 14.64 2.88
CA ASP A 9 17.50 13.62 2.74
C ASP A 9 18.07 13.59 1.30
N GLU A 10 18.04 14.73 0.61
CA GLU A 10 18.44 14.82 -0.80
C GLU A 10 19.92 14.50 -0.97
N GLU A 11 20.78 15.00 -0.12
CA GLU A 11 22.24 14.76 -0.18
C GLU A 11 22.56 13.28 0.05
N ASN A 12 21.95 12.64 1.04
CA ASN A 12 22.14 11.23 1.32
C ASN A 12 21.61 10.35 0.17
N ASN A 13 20.46 10.71 -0.39
CA ASN A 13 19.90 10.02 -1.55
C ASN A 13 20.82 10.11 -2.78
N VAL A 14 21.41 11.27 -3.06
CA VAL A 14 22.38 11.45 -4.14
C VAL A 14 23.65 10.63 -3.87
N HIS A 15 24.13 10.62 -2.63
CA HIS A 15 25.27 9.80 -2.23
C HIS A 15 25.03 8.31 -2.50
N TRP A 16 23.89 7.77 -2.05
CA TRP A 16 23.54 6.38 -2.27
C TRP A 16 23.30 6.04 -3.74
N ALA A 17 22.71 6.96 -4.51
CA ALA A 17 22.55 6.78 -5.95
C ALA A 17 23.89 6.57 -6.65
N LYS A 18 24.87 7.48 -6.39
CA LYS A 18 26.23 7.37 -6.93
C LYS A 18 26.91 6.06 -6.53
N LYS A 19 26.83 5.71 -5.24
CA LYS A 19 27.42 4.45 -4.74
C LYS A 19 26.82 3.21 -5.42
N LEU A 20 25.51 3.21 -5.69
CA LEU A 20 24.85 2.12 -6.40
C LEU A 20 25.28 2.08 -7.88
N GLU A 21 25.43 3.23 -8.54
CA GLU A 21 25.95 3.33 -9.90
C GLU A 21 27.40 2.79 -9.98
N GLU A 22 28.25 3.18 -9.04
CA GLU A 22 29.64 2.67 -8.92
C GLU A 22 29.70 1.15 -8.72
N MET A 23 28.64 0.56 -8.11
CA MET A 23 28.51 -0.88 -7.95
C MET A 23 27.86 -1.58 -9.16
N GLY A 24 27.64 -0.86 -10.25
CA GLY A 24 27.05 -1.39 -11.49
C GLY A 24 25.52 -1.46 -11.50
N CYS A 25 24.84 -0.81 -10.55
CA CYS A 25 23.39 -0.73 -10.58
C CYS A 25 22.92 0.35 -11.57
N HIS A 26 21.90 0.05 -12.38
CA HIS A 26 21.23 1.07 -13.16
C HIS A 26 20.29 1.88 -12.26
N VAL A 27 20.59 3.15 -12.06
CA VAL A 27 19.81 4.06 -11.21
C VAL A 27 18.95 4.98 -12.07
N ILE A 28 17.66 5.06 -11.76
CA ILE A 28 16.68 5.92 -12.43
C ILE A 28 16.20 6.97 -11.42
N TYR A 29 16.37 8.24 -11.75
CA TYR A 29 16.03 9.37 -10.86
C TYR A 29 14.55 9.77 -10.91
N GLY A 30 13.73 9.02 -11.63
CA GLY A 30 12.28 9.21 -11.75
C GLY A 30 11.88 9.89 -13.07
N LEU A 31 10.56 10.10 -13.21
CA LEU A 31 9.97 10.76 -14.37
C LEU A 31 9.88 12.28 -14.13
N ILE A 32 10.14 13.06 -15.17
CA ILE A 32 10.03 14.53 -15.11
C ILE A 32 8.58 14.91 -14.78
N GLY A 33 8.40 15.73 -13.75
CA GLY A 33 7.09 16.22 -13.31
C GLY A 33 6.31 15.27 -12.39
N LEU A 34 6.75 14.02 -12.22
CA LEU A 34 6.13 13.04 -11.33
C LEU A 34 7.08 12.64 -10.21
N LYS A 35 6.53 12.56 -8.99
CA LYS A 35 7.27 12.00 -7.84
C LYS A 35 6.94 10.51 -7.71
N THR A 36 7.94 9.65 -7.83
CA THR A 36 7.76 8.22 -7.55
C THR A 36 7.57 8.02 -6.05
N HIS A 37 6.42 7.44 -5.66
CA HIS A 37 6.07 7.21 -4.26
C HIS A 37 5.61 5.78 -3.99
N CYS A 38 5.40 4.97 -5.01
CA CYS A 38 5.10 3.54 -4.87
C CYS A 38 6.25 2.80 -4.17
N LYS A 39 5.93 1.75 -3.43
CA LYS A 39 6.86 0.85 -2.77
C LYS A 39 6.71 -0.51 -3.42
N LEU A 40 7.62 -0.81 -4.32
CA LEU A 40 7.64 -2.01 -5.13
C LEU A 40 9.07 -2.52 -5.24
N ALA A 41 9.30 -3.76 -4.86
CA ALA A 41 10.51 -4.50 -5.16
C ALA A 41 10.15 -5.69 -6.05
N LEU A 42 10.97 -5.97 -7.06
CA LEU A 42 10.78 -7.05 -8.01
C LEU A 42 12.07 -7.84 -8.17
N VAL A 43 11.98 -9.15 -7.98
CA VAL A 43 13.06 -10.09 -8.28
C VAL A 43 12.59 -11.01 -9.40
N VAL A 44 13.33 -11.02 -10.51
CA VAL A 44 13.06 -11.88 -11.66
C VAL A 44 14.09 -13.00 -11.68
N ARG A 45 13.65 -14.24 -11.62
CA ARG A 45 14.52 -15.42 -11.60
C ARG A 45 14.17 -16.38 -12.73
N ARG A 46 15.18 -17.02 -13.28
CA ARG A 46 14.99 -18.20 -14.13
C ARG A 46 14.98 -19.43 -13.22
N GLU A 47 13.90 -20.16 -13.24
CA GLU A 47 13.71 -21.41 -12.51
C GLU A 47 13.46 -22.57 -13.49
N ASN A 48 13.30 -23.80 -12.99
CA ASN A 48 13.12 -24.97 -13.84
C ASN A 48 11.87 -24.87 -14.74
N GLU A 49 10.82 -24.21 -14.24
CA GLU A 49 9.54 -24.01 -14.93
C GLU A 49 9.46 -22.73 -15.76
N GLY A 50 10.57 -21.96 -15.85
CA GLY A 50 10.62 -20.73 -16.60
C GLY A 50 10.98 -19.49 -15.77
N ILE A 51 10.55 -18.32 -16.25
CA ILE A 51 10.78 -17.05 -15.54
C ILE A 51 9.73 -16.87 -14.46
N LYS A 52 10.18 -16.72 -13.22
CA LYS A 52 9.34 -16.42 -12.06
C LYS A 52 9.65 -15.04 -11.50
N ARG A 53 8.59 -14.34 -11.06
CA ARG A 53 8.67 -12.99 -10.52
C ARG A 53 8.22 -13.01 -9.08
N TYR A 54 9.03 -12.47 -8.20
CA TYR A 54 8.75 -12.31 -6.78
C TYR A 54 8.68 -10.83 -6.46
N MET A 55 7.62 -10.41 -5.81
CA MET A 55 7.39 -8.99 -5.53
C MET A 55 7.21 -8.77 -4.04
N HIS A 56 7.67 -7.62 -3.58
CA HIS A 56 7.20 -7.00 -2.37
C HIS A 56 6.55 -5.66 -2.73
N MET A 57 5.32 -5.46 -2.26
CA MET A 57 4.57 -4.21 -2.41
C MET A 57 4.15 -3.73 -1.04
N GLY A 58 4.17 -2.42 -0.81
CA GLY A 58 3.87 -1.93 0.54
C GLY A 58 3.25 -0.53 0.56
N THR A 59 2.58 -0.24 1.67
CA THR A 59 2.07 1.09 1.99
C THR A 59 3.17 1.99 2.54
N GLY A 60 4.19 1.40 3.17
CA GLY A 60 5.27 2.03 3.90
C GLY A 60 6.56 2.24 3.12
N ASN A 61 7.34 3.22 3.54
CA ASN A 61 8.63 3.51 2.93
C ASN A 61 9.66 2.41 3.26
N TYR A 62 10.57 2.12 2.30
CA TYR A 62 11.80 1.37 2.57
C TYR A 62 12.80 2.30 3.26
N ASN A 63 12.56 2.59 4.53
CA ASN A 63 13.37 3.49 5.34
C ASN A 63 13.38 2.97 6.78
N ASP A 64 14.56 2.67 7.30
CA ASP A 64 14.80 2.12 8.61
C ASP A 64 14.32 3.04 9.74
N VAL A 65 14.56 4.35 9.63
CA VAL A 65 14.17 5.32 10.65
C VAL A 65 12.64 5.38 10.79
N THR A 66 11.91 5.55 9.67
CA THR A 66 10.44 5.64 9.72
C THR A 66 9.78 4.32 10.09
N ALA A 67 10.41 3.16 9.82
CA ALA A 67 9.89 1.86 10.17
C ALA A 67 9.74 1.65 11.70
N HIS A 68 10.48 2.41 12.52
CA HIS A 68 10.37 2.31 13.98
C HIS A 68 9.08 2.88 14.56
N PHE A 69 8.39 3.78 13.85
CA PHE A 69 7.22 4.48 14.39
C PHE A 69 6.06 4.65 13.41
N TYR A 70 6.17 4.18 12.17
CA TYR A 70 5.06 4.11 11.22
C TYR A 70 4.43 2.72 11.27
N THR A 71 3.09 2.67 11.27
CA THR A 71 2.37 1.42 11.04
C THR A 71 2.10 1.27 9.56
N ASP A 72 2.60 0.21 8.96
CA ASP A 72 2.46 -0.05 7.54
C ASP A 72 2.14 -1.53 7.28
N MET A 73 1.75 -1.83 6.05
CA MET A 73 1.48 -3.17 5.56
C MET A 73 2.31 -3.46 4.32
N GLY A 74 2.84 -4.67 4.22
CA GLY A 74 3.56 -5.17 3.06
C GLY A 74 3.05 -6.53 2.63
N LEU A 75 3.06 -6.79 1.33
CA LEU A 75 2.67 -8.04 0.71
C LEU A 75 3.85 -8.63 -0.05
N PHE A 76 4.23 -9.86 0.26
CA PHE A 76 5.09 -10.69 -0.58
C PHE A 76 4.22 -11.59 -1.45
N THR A 77 4.47 -11.62 -2.75
CA THR A 77 3.69 -12.45 -3.68
C THR A 77 4.53 -12.87 -4.88
N ALA A 78 4.16 -14.00 -5.49
CA ALA A 78 4.66 -14.48 -6.76
C ALA A 78 3.52 -14.67 -7.78
N ASP A 79 2.39 -13.96 -7.60
CA ASP A 79 1.28 -13.98 -8.55
C ASP A 79 1.75 -13.55 -9.94
N THR A 80 1.37 -14.32 -10.95
CA THR A 80 1.89 -14.13 -12.31
C THR A 80 1.46 -12.80 -12.92
N ASP A 81 0.19 -12.45 -12.77
CA ASP A 81 -0.37 -11.23 -13.37
C ASP A 81 0.19 -9.98 -12.69
N MET A 82 0.26 -9.97 -11.35
CA MET A 82 0.93 -8.89 -10.61
C MET A 82 2.41 -8.79 -11.00
N GLY A 83 3.08 -9.92 -11.27
CA GLY A 83 4.48 -9.95 -11.70
C GLY A 83 4.68 -9.34 -13.09
N ILE A 84 3.76 -9.56 -14.01
CA ILE A 84 3.74 -8.93 -15.33
C ILE A 84 3.53 -7.42 -15.15
N ASP A 85 2.52 -7.03 -14.38
CA ASP A 85 2.22 -5.63 -14.10
C ASP A 85 3.40 -4.91 -13.44
N ALA A 86 4.06 -5.54 -12.46
CA ALA A 86 5.25 -5.00 -11.84
C ALA A 86 6.39 -4.77 -12.85
N SER A 87 6.61 -5.72 -13.78
CA SER A 87 7.58 -5.55 -14.85
C SER A 87 7.22 -4.37 -15.76
N ASN A 88 5.94 -4.21 -16.09
CA ASN A 88 5.43 -3.09 -16.89
C ASN A 88 5.63 -1.74 -16.18
N ILE A 89 5.43 -1.68 -14.86
CA ILE A 89 5.71 -0.47 -14.05
C ILE A 89 7.19 -0.10 -14.14
N PHE A 90 8.12 -1.06 -13.98
CA PHE A 90 9.55 -0.79 -14.10
C PHE A 90 9.93 -0.35 -15.52
N ASN A 91 9.37 -0.97 -16.57
CA ASN A 91 9.60 -0.56 -17.95
C ASN A 91 9.11 0.86 -18.22
N MET A 92 7.91 1.22 -17.74
CA MET A 92 7.36 2.58 -17.83
C MET A 92 8.27 3.60 -17.13
N LEU A 93 8.68 3.30 -15.89
CA LEU A 93 9.54 4.19 -15.10
C LEU A 93 10.95 4.34 -15.69
N SER A 94 11.40 3.35 -16.44
CA SER A 94 12.69 3.38 -17.17
C SER A 94 12.62 4.13 -18.50
N GLY A 95 11.42 4.55 -18.93
CA GLY A 95 11.20 5.26 -20.18
C GLY A 95 11.21 4.34 -21.42
N TYR A 96 11.16 3.02 -21.25
CA TYR A 96 11.21 2.06 -22.37
C TYR A 96 9.87 1.88 -23.08
N SER A 97 8.76 1.99 -22.36
CA SER A 97 7.42 1.85 -22.95
C SER A 97 6.33 2.37 -22.02
N GLU A 98 5.19 2.78 -22.61
CA GLU A 98 3.93 2.89 -21.89
C GLU A 98 3.28 1.50 -21.84
N PRO A 99 2.91 0.98 -20.67
CA PRO A 99 2.23 -0.30 -20.58
C PRO A 99 0.83 -0.16 -21.17
N PRO A 100 0.42 -1.02 -22.11
CA PRO A 100 -0.88 -0.93 -22.77
C PRO A 100 -2.04 -1.32 -21.83
N TYR A 101 -1.74 -2.10 -20.78
CA TYR A 101 -2.75 -2.67 -19.89
C TYR A 101 -2.11 -3.20 -18.59
N PHE A 102 -2.83 -3.02 -17.47
CA PHE A 102 -2.53 -3.66 -16.18
C PHE A 102 -3.62 -4.68 -15.84
N HIS A 103 -3.23 -5.87 -15.35
CA HIS A 103 -4.14 -6.96 -15.03
C HIS A 103 -4.78 -6.79 -13.64
N LYS A 104 -3.97 -6.47 -12.64
CA LYS A 104 -4.37 -6.44 -11.22
C LYS A 104 -3.87 -5.22 -10.46
N LEU A 105 -2.79 -4.61 -10.92
CA LEU A 105 -2.22 -3.44 -10.27
C LEU A 105 -2.81 -2.16 -10.87
N HIS A 106 -3.02 -1.17 -10.04
CA HIS A 106 -3.44 0.18 -10.48
C HIS A 106 -2.40 1.20 -10.05
N ILE A 107 -2.06 2.11 -10.95
CA ILE A 107 -1.06 3.15 -10.69
C ILE A 107 -1.66 4.54 -10.87
N SER A 108 -1.06 5.54 -10.26
CA SER A 108 -1.29 6.94 -10.58
C SER A 108 -0.09 7.53 -11.35
N PRO A 109 -0.29 8.59 -12.14
CA PRO A 109 -1.57 9.20 -12.47
C PRO A 109 -2.47 8.28 -13.30
N ASP A 110 -3.77 8.60 -13.35
CA ASP A 110 -4.80 8.08 -14.27
C ASP A 110 -5.47 6.73 -13.91
N GLY A 111 -4.84 5.80 -13.20
CA GLY A 111 -5.46 4.49 -12.94
C GLY A 111 -6.18 4.39 -11.58
N ILE A 112 -5.56 4.86 -10.49
CA ILE A 112 -6.11 4.66 -9.14
C ILE A 112 -7.44 5.38 -8.92
N ARG A 113 -7.56 6.64 -9.37
CA ARG A 113 -8.81 7.40 -9.21
C ARG A 113 -9.96 6.75 -9.95
N ASP A 114 -9.74 6.39 -11.20
CA ASP A 114 -10.77 5.80 -12.05
C ASP A 114 -11.23 4.46 -11.48
N PHE A 115 -10.30 3.63 -11.03
CA PHE A 115 -10.59 2.38 -10.36
C PHE A 115 -11.43 2.57 -9.07
N ILE A 116 -11.06 3.51 -8.20
CA ILE A 116 -11.84 3.78 -6.98
C ILE A 116 -13.24 4.30 -7.32
N ASN A 117 -13.39 5.15 -8.33
CA ASN A 117 -14.69 5.61 -8.79
C ASN A 117 -15.54 4.47 -9.36
N GLU A 118 -14.97 3.59 -10.16
CA GLU A 118 -15.62 2.38 -10.66
C GLU A 118 -16.14 1.49 -9.52
N LYS A 119 -15.32 1.21 -8.52
CA LYS A 119 -15.72 0.43 -7.34
C LYS A 119 -16.82 1.11 -6.52
N LEU A 120 -16.80 2.42 -6.42
CA LEU A 120 -17.88 3.18 -5.78
C LEU A 120 -19.17 3.13 -6.63
N ASP A 121 -19.08 3.14 -7.95
CA ASP A 121 -20.23 2.98 -8.85
C ASP A 121 -20.84 1.57 -8.74
N ASP A 122 -20.01 0.52 -8.59
CA ASP A 122 -20.48 -0.85 -8.33
C ASP A 122 -21.29 -0.90 -7.02
N GLU A 123 -20.78 -0.33 -5.91
CA GLU A 123 -21.48 -0.29 -4.62
C GLU A 123 -22.77 0.55 -4.69
N ILE A 124 -22.78 1.66 -5.44
CA ILE A 124 -23.98 2.46 -5.70
C ILE A 124 -25.04 1.63 -6.42
N ALA A 125 -24.66 0.84 -7.42
CA ALA A 125 -25.57 -0.02 -8.15
C ALA A 125 -26.17 -1.11 -7.25
N ILE A 126 -25.35 -1.71 -6.37
CA ILE A 126 -25.76 -2.72 -5.38
C ILE A 126 -26.79 -2.10 -4.40
N ALA A 127 -26.48 -0.93 -3.85
CA ALA A 127 -27.37 -0.22 -2.91
C ALA A 127 -28.71 0.18 -3.57
N LYS A 128 -28.67 0.70 -4.80
CA LYS A 128 -29.89 1.04 -5.57
C LYS A 128 -30.75 -0.20 -5.89
N ALA A 129 -30.16 -1.38 -5.95
CA ALA A 129 -30.88 -2.64 -6.09
C ALA A 129 -31.45 -3.17 -4.77
N GLY A 130 -31.34 -2.40 -3.67
CA GLY A 130 -31.85 -2.78 -2.34
C GLY A 130 -30.98 -3.83 -1.62
N ARG A 131 -29.76 -4.04 -2.04
CA ARG A 131 -28.81 -4.98 -1.43
C ARG A 131 -27.82 -4.26 -0.50
N PRO A 132 -27.28 -4.93 0.52
CA PRO A 132 -26.28 -4.34 1.41
C PRO A 132 -25.02 -3.92 0.62
N ALA A 133 -24.63 -2.66 0.75
CA ALA A 133 -23.42 -2.10 0.14
C ALA A 133 -22.59 -1.37 1.20
N VAL A 134 -21.30 -1.72 1.29
CA VAL A 134 -20.40 -1.21 2.33
C VAL A 134 -19.04 -0.87 1.74
N VAL A 135 -18.57 0.33 2.03
CA VAL A 135 -17.22 0.79 1.71
C VAL A 135 -16.48 1.13 2.98
N LYS A 136 -15.24 0.62 3.12
CA LYS A 136 -14.36 0.97 4.24
C LYS A 136 -13.03 1.45 3.69
N MET A 137 -12.57 2.60 4.16
CA MET A 137 -11.28 3.14 3.71
C MET A 137 -10.46 3.65 4.88
N LYS A 138 -9.20 3.25 4.94
CA LYS A 138 -8.19 3.84 5.83
C LYS A 138 -7.16 4.55 4.98
N MET A 139 -6.86 5.80 5.32
CA MET A 139 -5.86 6.62 4.63
C MET A 139 -5.31 7.72 5.54
N ASN A 140 -4.25 8.38 5.12
CA ASN A 140 -3.74 9.52 5.90
C ASN A 140 -4.56 10.80 5.66
N SER A 141 -4.99 11.04 4.42
CA SER A 141 -5.72 12.26 4.05
C SER A 141 -6.69 12.03 2.90
N LEU A 142 -7.84 12.71 2.98
CA LEU A 142 -8.88 12.76 1.96
C LEU A 142 -9.13 14.22 1.56
N SER A 143 -8.72 14.63 0.35
CA SER A 143 -8.90 15.99 -0.15
C SER A 143 -9.12 16.07 -1.66
N ASP A 144 -9.24 14.92 -2.34
CA ASP A 144 -9.59 14.91 -3.77
C ASP A 144 -11.07 15.17 -3.96
N PRO A 145 -11.46 16.25 -4.68
CA PRO A 145 -12.85 16.64 -4.79
C PRO A 145 -13.69 15.64 -5.57
N GLN A 146 -13.11 14.92 -6.53
CA GLN A 146 -13.85 13.92 -7.32
C GLN A 146 -14.18 12.71 -6.44
N ILE A 147 -13.22 12.21 -5.67
CA ILE A 147 -13.47 11.10 -4.73
C ILE A 147 -14.47 11.51 -3.64
N ILE A 148 -14.36 12.74 -3.08
CA ILE A 148 -15.33 13.23 -2.08
C ILE A 148 -16.74 13.31 -2.67
N SER A 149 -16.89 13.84 -3.88
CA SER A 149 -18.18 13.90 -4.57
C SER A 149 -18.77 12.51 -4.80
N LYS A 150 -17.95 11.55 -5.21
CA LYS A 150 -18.37 10.16 -5.42
C LYS A 150 -18.76 9.46 -4.11
N LEU A 151 -18.07 9.73 -3.01
CA LEU A 151 -18.46 9.23 -1.68
C LEU A 151 -19.82 9.80 -1.22
N TYR A 152 -20.10 11.08 -1.52
CA TYR A 152 -21.42 11.66 -1.24
C TYR A 152 -22.52 11.01 -2.10
N GLU A 153 -22.25 10.76 -3.38
CA GLU A 153 -23.18 10.06 -4.27
C GLU A 153 -23.46 8.63 -3.74
N ALA A 154 -22.44 7.91 -3.31
CA ALA A 154 -22.56 6.58 -2.75
C ALA A 154 -23.38 6.60 -1.42
N SER A 155 -23.12 7.54 -0.52
CA SER A 155 -23.89 7.71 0.70
C SER A 155 -25.35 8.03 0.42
N HIS A 156 -25.62 8.94 -0.54
CA HIS A 156 -26.99 9.26 -0.96
C HIS A 156 -27.73 8.05 -1.53
N ALA A 157 -27.02 7.16 -2.22
CA ALA A 157 -27.58 5.91 -2.75
C ALA A 157 -27.83 4.83 -1.67
N GLY A 158 -27.38 5.03 -0.41
CA GLY A 158 -27.57 4.11 0.69
C GLY A 158 -26.34 3.24 1.02
N VAL A 159 -25.20 3.47 0.40
CA VAL A 159 -23.95 2.78 0.73
C VAL A 159 -23.48 3.20 2.12
N LYS A 160 -23.19 2.24 3.02
CA LYS A 160 -22.57 2.51 4.32
C LYS A 160 -21.08 2.75 4.13
N ILE A 161 -20.58 3.90 4.59
CA ILE A 161 -19.19 4.32 4.39
C ILE A 161 -18.51 4.56 5.72
N GLN A 162 -17.40 3.84 5.96
CA GLN A 162 -16.58 3.91 7.16
C GLN A 162 -15.16 4.36 6.79
N LEU A 163 -14.76 5.53 7.30
CA LEU A 163 -13.47 6.12 6.96
C LEU A 163 -12.59 6.27 8.20
N ILE A 164 -11.32 5.82 8.13
CA ILE A 164 -10.30 6.11 9.15
C ILE A 164 -9.29 7.07 8.52
N ILE A 165 -9.30 8.34 8.96
CA ILE A 165 -8.48 9.41 8.39
C ILE A 165 -7.78 10.18 9.53
N ARG A 166 -6.46 10.06 9.64
CA ARG A 166 -5.70 10.69 10.72
C ARG A 166 -5.27 12.13 10.48
N GLY A 167 -5.28 12.57 9.23
CA GLY A 167 -4.81 13.90 8.80
C GLY A 167 -5.93 14.73 8.19
N ILE A 168 -5.66 15.35 7.04
CA ILE A 168 -6.61 16.25 6.37
C ILE A 168 -7.82 15.46 5.88
N CYS A 169 -9.02 15.88 6.30
CA CYS A 169 -10.29 15.40 5.79
C CYS A 169 -11.11 16.61 5.31
N CYS A 170 -11.31 16.73 4.00
CA CYS A 170 -12.14 17.78 3.40
C CYS A 170 -13.60 17.36 3.19
N LEU A 171 -13.95 16.12 3.58
CA LEU A 171 -15.32 15.63 3.57
C LEU A 171 -16.05 16.09 4.84
N ARG A 172 -17.33 16.45 4.71
CA ARG A 172 -18.23 16.78 5.82
C ARG A 172 -19.23 15.65 6.07
N THR A 173 -19.42 15.30 7.34
CA THR A 173 -20.41 14.31 7.80
C THR A 173 -21.70 14.99 8.23
N GLY A 174 -22.79 14.21 8.39
CA GLY A 174 -24.06 14.68 8.97
C GLY A 174 -24.85 15.66 8.11
N ILE A 175 -24.59 15.77 6.81
CA ILE A 175 -25.38 16.56 5.88
C ILE A 175 -26.55 15.70 5.43
N LYS A 176 -27.76 16.06 5.87
CA LYS A 176 -28.99 15.31 5.60
C LYS A 176 -29.20 15.06 4.10
N GLY A 177 -29.43 13.81 3.74
CA GLY A 177 -29.64 13.36 2.34
C GLY A 177 -28.37 13.27 1.52
N ILE A 178 -27.18 13.60 2.09
CA ILE A 178 -25.90 13.60 1.36
C ILE A 178 -24.89 12.70 2.05
N SER A 179 -24.63 12.92 3.34
CA SER A 179 -23.59 12.16 4.09
C SER A 179 -24.15 11.46 5.33
N ASP A 180 -25.42 11.09 5.30
CA ASP A 180 -26.08 10.39 6.41
C ASP A 180 -25.45 9.01 6.70
N ASN A 181 -24.87 8.38 5.68
CA ASN A 181 -24.29 7.05 5.76
C ASN A 181 -22.75 7.07 5.84
N ILE A 182 -22.14 8.25 6.09
CA ILE A 182 -20.68 8.40 6.20
C ILE A 182 -20.30 8.67 7.65
N GLU A 183 -19.42 7.82 8.18
CA GLU A 183 -18.78 8.02 9.47
C GLU A 183 -17.26 8.09 9.30
N VAL A 184 -16.63 9.04 9.99
CA VAL A 184 -15.18 9.28 9.88
C VAL A 184 -14.56 9.23 11.27
N HIS A 185 -13.62 8.31 11.45
CA HIS A 185 -12.78 8.16 12.62
C HIS A 185 -11.38 8.73 12.37
N SER A 186 -10.74 9.22 13.42
CA SER A 186 -9.34 9.62 13.41
C SER A 186 -8.64 9.02 14.62
N ILE A 187 -7.54 8.29 14.38
CA ILE A 187 -6.75 7.67 15.44
C ILE A 187 -5.36 8.31 15.42
N ILE A 188 -4.99 8.89 16.57
CA ILE A 188 -3.67 9.47 16.82
C ILE A 188 -3.14 8.87 18.12
N GLY A 189 -2.10 8.06 18.01
CA GLY A 189 -1.51 7.32 19.11
C GLY A 189 0.02 7.45 19.18
N ARG A 190 0.65 6.48 19.81
CA ARG A 190 2.11 6.37 19.93
C ARG A 190 2.79 6.20 18.58
N LEU A 191 2.18 5.38 17.71
CA LEU A 191 2.66 5.10 16.36
C LEU A 191 1.90 5.94 15.34
N LEU A 192 2.54 6.26 14.22
CA LEU A 192 1.93 6.99 13.12
C LEU A 192 1.15 6.01 12.24
N GLU A 193 -0.18 6.15 12.22
CA GLU A 193 -1.06 5.36 11.36
C GLU A 193 -0.83 5.71 9.90
N HIS A 194 -0.09 4.86 9.17
CA HIS A 194 0.39 5.18 7.83
C HIS A 194 -0.11 4.23 6.74
N SER A 195 -0.60 3.05 7.09
CA SER A 195 -1.17 2.10 6.12
C SER A 195 -2.43 2.65 5.44
N ARG A 196 -2.67 2.20 4.19
CA ARG A 196 -3.88 2.52 3.44
C ARG A 196 -4.56 1.21 3.06
N ILE A 197 -5.85 1.12 3.40
CA ILE A 197 -6.72 -0.04 3.15
C ILE A 197 -7.98 0.47 2.45
N TYR A 198 -8.40 -0.21 1.40
CA TYR A 198 -9.62 0.07 0.66
C TYR A 198 -10.42 -1.22 0.53
N TYR A 199 -11.63 -1.22 1.05
CA TYR A 199 -12.54 -2.36 1.07
C TYR A 199 -13.86 -1.99 0.39
N PHE A 200 -14.35 -2.90 -0.44
CA PHE A 200 -15.63 -2.84 -1.11
C PHE A 200 -16.37 -4.15 -0.86
N SER A 201 -17.64 -4.09 -0.46
CA SER A 201 -18.44 -5.29 -0.14
C SER A 201 -18.79 -6.14 -1.36
N ASN A 202 -18.85 -5.52 -2.53
CA ASN A 202 -18.96 -6.16 -3.82
C ASN A 202 -19.99 -7.31 -3.83
N ASP A 203 -21.23 -7.00 -3.39
CA ASP A 203 -22.35 -7.95 -3.38
C ASP A 203 -22.10 -9.27 -2.60
N GLY A 204 -21.30 -9.22 -1.55
CA GLY A 204 -20.94 -10.40 -0.74
C GLY A 204 -19.64 -11.09 -1.13
N GLU A 205 -18.98 -10.65 -2.21
CA GLU A 205 -17.65 -11.09 -2.64
C GLU A 205 -16.60 -10.01 -2.37
N PRO A 206 -16.21 -9.78 -1.11
CA PRO A 206 -15.47 -8.59 -0.72
C PRO A 206 -14.12 -8.48 -1.41
N GLN A 207 -13.80 -7.27 -1.83
CA GLN A 207 -12.52 -6.93 -2.45
C GLN A 207 -11.74 -5.97 -1.55
N ILE A 208 -10.47 -6.30 -1.31
CA ILE A 208 -9.60 -5.55 -0.40
C ILE A 208 -8.31 -5.20 -1.13
N TYR A 209 -7.94 -3.94 -1.00
CA TYR A 209 -6.75 -3.39 -1.64
C TYR A 209 -5.90 -2.64 -0.62
N LEU A 210 -4.58 -2.72 -0.78
CA LEU A 210 -3.63 -1.84 -0.13
C LEU A 210 -3.08 -0.82 -1.13
N SER A 211 -2.63 0.33 -0.63
CA SER A 211 -2.07 1.37 -1.51
C SER A 211 -0.98 2.19 -0.83
N SER A 212 -0.10 2.76 -1.65
CA SER A 212 0.80 3.83 -1.23
C SER A 212 0.13 5.21 -1.32
N ALA A 213 -1.02 5.33 -2.00
CA ALA A 213 -1.74 6.57 -2.23
C ALA A 213 -2.73 6.91 -1.12
N ASP A 214 -2.77 8.18 -0.76
CA ASP A 214 -3.93 8.82 -0.12
C ASP A 214 -4.87 9.34 -1.21
N MET A 215 -6.15 9.55 -0.89
CA MET A 215 -7.11 10.17 -1.81
C MET A 215 -6.96 11.70 -1.81
N MET A 216 -5.81 12.12 -2.32
CA MET A 216 -5.43 13.52 -2.51
C MET A 216 -5.10 13.78 -3.97
N THR A 217 -5.55 14.92 -4.52
CA THR A 217 -5.28 15.29 -5.93
C THR A 217 -3.79 15.21 -6.29
N ARG A 218 -2.89 15.60 -5.38
CA ARG A 218 -1.44 15.50 -5.63
C ARG A 218 -0.95 14.05 -5.74
N ASN A 219 -1.54 13.09 -4.97
CA ASN A 219 -1.17 11.68 -5.06
C ASN A 219 -1.69 11.09 -6.37
N LEU A 220 -2.93 11.43 -6.72
CA LEU A 220 -3.62 10.86 -7.86
C LEU A 220 -3.20 11.46 -9.22
N ASN A 221 -2.59 12.69 -9.24
CA ASN A 221 -2.24 13.37 -10.49
C ASN A 221 -0.73 13.64 -10.66
N ARG A 222 0.04 13.72 -9.56
CA ARG A 222 1.44 14.19 -9.61
C ARG A 222 2.44 13.23 -8.97
N ARG A 223 2.00 12.00 -8.69
CA ARG A 223 2.86 10.96 -8.14
C ARG A 223 2.63 9.65 -8.87
N VAL A 224 3.66 8.83 -8.91
CA VAL A 224 3.52 7.42 -9.22
C VAL A 224 3.25 6.72 -7.90
N GLU A 225 2.02 6.29 -7.71
CA GLU A 225 1.54 5.52 -6.57
C GLU A 225 1.10 4.13 -7.05
N LEU A 226 0.93 3.21 -6.13
CA LEU A 226 0.52 1.84 -6.41
C LEU A 226 -0.68 1.46 -5.54
N LEU A 227 -1.68 0.82 -6.15
CA LEU A 227 -2.77 0.13 -5.48
C LEU A 227 -2.79 -1.32 -5.95
N PHE A 228 -2.90 -2.26 -5.01
CA PHE A 228 -2.81 -3.69 -5.29
C PHE A 228 -3.80 -4.50 -4.45
N PRO A 229 -4.44 -5.56 -5.02
CA PRO A 229 -5.40 -6.40 -4.33
C PRO A 229 -4.72 -7.37 -3.37
N LEU A 230 -5.45 -7.75 -2.32
CA LEU A 230 -5.15 -8.90 -1.48
C LEU A 230 -5.98 -10.09 -1.99
N LEU A 231 -5.34 -11.04 -2.67
CA LEU A 231 -6.04 -12.15 -3.34
C LEU A 231 -6.26 -13.37 -2.45
N GLN A 232 -5.41 -13.56 -1.44
CA GLN A 232 -5.49 -14.71 -0.55
C GLN A 232 -6.47 -14.42 0.59
N PRO A 233 -7.47 -15.30 0.85
CA PRO A 233 -8.49 -15.06 1.86
C PRO A 233 -7.94 -14.80 3.25
N GLU A 234 -6.88 -15.49 3.66
CA GLU A 234 -6.27 -15.34 4.99
C GLU A 234 -5.63 -13.95 5.15
N ILE A 235 -4.95 -13.46 4.09
CA ILE A 235 -4.32 -12.14 4.09
C ILE A 235 -5.39 -11.04 4.05
N SER A 236 -6.43 -11.23 3.24
CA SER A 236 -7.59 -10.33 3.17
C SER A 236 -8.29 -10.25 4.54
N HIS A 237 -8.51 -11.40 5.17
CA HIS A 237 -9.11 -11.45 6.51
C HIS A 237 -8.24 -10.72 7.54
N ARG A 238 -6.91 -10.93 7.51
CA ARG A 238 -5.98 -10.23 8.42
C ARG A 238 -6.04 -8.72 8.25
N ALA A 239 -6.05 -8.21 7.03
CA ALA A 239 -6.16 -6.78 6.76
C ALA A 239 -7.49 -6.20 7.29
N MET A 240 -8.58 -6.95 7.16
CA MET A 240 -9.87 -6.55 7.69
C MET A 240 -9.92 -6.61 9.21
N THR A 241 -9.34 -7.62 9.85
CA THR A 241 -9.21 -7.68 11.31
C THR A 241 -8.50 -6.43 11.84
N ILE A 242 -7.42 -6.01 11.19
CA ILE A 242 -6.70 -4.79 11.55
C ILE A 242 -7.62 -3.55 11.41
N PHE A 243 -8.36 -3.44 10.31
CA PHE A 243 -9.29 -2.32 10.12
C PHE A 243 -10.38 -2.31 11.20
N GLU A 244 -11.02 -3.46 11.49
CA GLU A 244 -12.11 -3.58 12.46
C GLU A 244 -11.64 -3.30 13.89
N THR A 245 -10.46 -3.78 14.27
CA THR A 245 -9.85 -3.49 15.59
C THR A 245 -9.62 -1.97 15.73
N MET A 246 -9.13 -1.31 14.68
CA MET A 246 -8.98 0.14 14.67
C MET A 246 -10.31 0.87 14.71
N TRP A 247 -11.31 0.37 13.98
CA TRP A 247 -12.64 0.96 13.95
C TRP A 247 -13.31 0.89 15.33
N ALA A 248 -13.07 -0.19 16.06
CA ALA A 248 -13.60 -0.42 17.42
C ALA A 248 -12.80 0.28 18.54
N ASP A 249 -11.69 0.98 18.23
CA ASP A 249 -10.87 1.68 19.22
C ASP A 249 -11.69 2.73 19.99
N THR A 250 -11.78 2.57 21.32
CA THR A 250 -12.53 3.45 22.23
C THR A 250 -11.64 4.44 22.98
N VAL A 251 -10.31 4.27 22.91
CA VAL A 251 -9.34 5.05 23.69
C VAL A 251 -8.76 6.22 22.90
N LYS A 252 -8.34 5.96 21.67
CA LYS A 252 -7.64 6.94 20.81
C LYS A 252 -8.55 7.56 19.77
N THR A 253 -9.64 6.90 19.39
CA THR A 253 -10.54 7.36 18.34
C THR A 253 -11.19 8.70 18.64
N ARG A 254 -11.27 9.51 17.60
CA ARG A 254 -12.05 10.74 17.51
C ARG A 254 -13.00 10.61 16.33
N ILE A 255 -14.25 10.97 16.51
CA ILE A 255 -15.30 10.91 15.48
C ILE A 255 -15.54 12.32 14.95
N LEU A 256 -15.47 12.49 13.62
CA LEU A 256 -15.76 13.75 12.94
C LEU A 256 -17.24 14.10 13.09
N GLN A 257 -17.50 15.30 13.61
CA GLN A 257 -18.84 15.83 13.82
C GLN A 257 -19.33 16.70 12.64
N PRO A 258 -20.64 16.92 12.50
CA PRO A 258 -21.19 17.75 11.42
C PRO A 258 -20.68 19.21 11.40
N ASP A 259 -20.22 19.72 12.53
CA ASP A 259 -19.62 21.06 12.67
C ASP A 259 -18.12 21.09 12.35
N ASN A 260 -17.56 19.98 11.84
CA ASN A 260 -16.14 19.75 11.56
C ASN A 260 -15.24 19.69 12.80
N THR A 261 -15.80 19.55 13.99
CA THR A 261 -15.02 19.20 15.19
C THR A 261 -14.82 17.70 15.32
N TYR A 262 -13.91 17.29 16.19
CA TYR A 262 -13.67 15.87 16.48
C TYR A 262 -14.00 15.60 17.95
N ALA A 263 -15.01 14.77 18.18
CA ALA A 263 -15.42 14.33 19.52
C ALA A 263 -14.71 13.01 19.91
N ARG A 264 -14.46 12.82 21.19
CA ARG A 264 -14.04 11.52 21.73
C ARG A 264 -15.19 10.53 21.66
N VAL A 265 -14.87 9.25 21.51
CA VAL A 265 -15.86 8.17 21.70
C VAL A 265 -16.37 8.24 23.14
N ASP A 266 -17.68 8.15 23.33
CA ASP A 266 -18.27 7.97 24.67
C ASP A 266 -18.08 6.51 25.10
N GLY A 267 -17.05 6.26 25.87
CA GLY A 267 -16.66 4.90 26.30
C GLY A 267 -17.54 4.30 27.40
N ARG A 268 -18.62 4.96 27.84
CA ARG A 268 -19.48 4.44 28.89
C ARG A 268 -20.20 3.18 28.41
N GLY A 269 -19.94 2.06 29.08
CA GLY A 269 -20.54 0.77 28.76
C GLY A 269 -19.91 0.05 27.56
N LEU A 270 -18.84 0.60 26.98
CA LEU A 270 -18.03 -0.04 25.96
C LEU A 270 -16.80 -0.70 26.57
N GLU A 271 -16.30 -1.74 25.92
CA GLU A 271 -15.00 -2.34 26.21
C GLU A 271 -13.88 -1.32 25.95
N VAL A 272 -12.89 -1.29 26.82
CA VAL A 272 -11.72 -0.41 26.67
C VAL A 272 -10.77 -1.04 25.66
N LEU A 273 -10.69 -0.47 24.47
CA LEU A 273 -9.84 -0.95 23.38
C LEU A 273 -8.92 0.17 22.88
N ASP A 274 -7.61 0.01 23.05
CA ASP A 274 -6.55 0.78 22.37
C ASP A 274 -5.95 -0.09 21.27
N SER A 275 -6.30 0.18 20.04
CA SER A 275 -5.93 -0.65 18.89
C SER A 275 -4.41 -0.79 18.72
N GLN A 276 -3.62 0.26 18.99
CA GLN A 276 -2.16 0.18 18.91
C GLN A 276 -1.56 -0.68 20.03
N ALA A 277 -2.13 -0.59 21.25
CA ALA A 277 -1.69 -1.43 22.36
C ALA A 277 -1.99 -2.91 22.08
N GLU A 278 -3.16 -3.21 21.50
CA GLU A 278 -3.54 -4.56 21.11
C GLU A 278 -2.59 -5.13 20.06
N PHE A 279 -2.26 -4.40 19.00
CA PHE A 279 -1.32 -4.86 17.98
C PHE A 279 0.11 -5.04 18.52
N ILE A 280 0.55 -4.19 19.45
CA ILE A 280 1.85 -4.36 20.10
C ILE A 280 1.84 -5.64 20.94
N HIS A 281 0.78 -5.87 21.74
CA HIS A 281 0.61 -7.07 22.55
C HIS A 281 0.62 -8.34 21.68
N GLU A 282 -0.14 -8.34 20.59
CA GLU A 282 -0.17 -9.45 19.63
C GLU A 282 1.22 -9.75 19.06
N ALA A 283 1.97 -8.73 18.65
CA ALA A 283 3.33 -8.89 18.15
C ALA A 283 4.29 -9.46 19.21
N GLU A 284 4.19 -8.99 20.45
CA GLU A 284 4.98 -9.54 21.57
C GLU A 284 4.66 -11.00 21.87
N GLN A 285 3.38 -11.39 21.78
CA GLN A 285 2.97 -12.79 21.95
C GLN A 285 3.49 -13.67 20.82
N ALA A 286 3.43 -13.21 19.58
CA ALA A 286 3.97 -13.94 18.44
C ALA A 286 5.49 -14.22 18.59
N VAL A 287 6.26 -13.21 19.02
CA VAL A 287 7.71 -13.38 19.28
C VAL A 287 7.97 -14.39 20.41
N LYS A 288 7.17 -14.36 21.49
CA LYS A 288 7.32 -15.32 22.59
C LYS A 288 7.01 -16.76 22.16
N ALA A 289 5.99 -16.93 21.31
CA ALA A 289 5.65 -18.24 20.77
C ALA A 289 6.75 -18.80 19.87
N ASP A 290 7.32 -17.96 18.99
CA ASP A 290 8.41 -18.35 18.08
C ASP A 290 9.70 -18.72 18.85
N HIS A 291 10.04 -18.00 19.91
CA HIS A 291 11.18 -18.34 20.76
C HIS A 291 10.97 -19.58 21.65
N GLY A 292 9.73 -20.05 21.85
CA GLY A 292 9.41 -21.27 22.58
C GLY A 292 9.56 -22.55 21.75
N GLU A 293 9.54 -22.45 20.44
CA GLU A 293 9.69 -23.55 19.48
C GLU A 293 11.07 -23.51 18.79
N THR A 294 12.15 -23.43 19.54
CA THR A 294 13.49 -23.64 18.96
C THR A 294 13.77 -25.12 18.76
N THR A 295 13.05 -25.75 17.85
CA THR A 295 13.59 -26.87 17.12
C THR A 295 14.32 -26.30 15.90
N PRO A 296 15.62 -26.47 15.74
CA PRO A 296 16.31 -26.11 14.52
C PRO A 296 15.70 -27.00 13.42
N THR A 297 14.80 -26.49 12.62
CA THR A 297 14.45 -27.14 11.36
C THR A 297 15.71 -27.10 10.51
N SER A 298 16.41 -28.23 10.48
CA SER A 298 17.65 -28.46 9.72
C SER A 298 17.47 -28.44 8.19
N ASN A 299 16.43 -27.76 7.72
CA ASN A 299 16.09 -27.56 6.32
C ASN A 299 15.99 -26.07 5.95
N ALA A 300 16.68 -25.19 6.65
CA ALA A 300 17.00 -23.91 6.05
C ALA A 300 17.84 -24.23 4.80
N HIS A 301 17.22 -24.14 3.62
CA HIS A 301 17.95 -24.13 2.36
C HIS A 301 18.95 -22.99 2.45
N GLN A 302 20.19 -23.34 2.76
CA GLN A 302 21.27 -22.37 2.77
C GLN A 302 21.33 -21.78 1.36
N PHE A 303 20.92 -20.53 1.22
CA PHE A 303 21.05 -19.82 -0.05
C PHE A 303 22.54 -19.72 -0.35
N ILE A 304 23.02 -20.59 -1.23
CA ILE A 304 24.35 -20.47 -1.80
C ILE A 304 24.20 -19.58 -3.02
N PRO A 305 24.70 -18.33 -3.00
CA PRO A 305 24.65 -17.47 -4.18
C PRO A 305 25.41 -18.20 -5.30
N MET A 306 24.76 -18.53 -6.41
CA MET A 306 25.48 -18.88 -7.61
C MET A 306 26.27 -17.63 -8.02
N MET A 307 27.57 -17.64 -7.80
CA MET A 307 28.44 -16.65 -8.40
C MET A 307 28.27 -16.79 -9.91
N SER A 308 27.95 -15.70 -10.60
CA SER A 308 28.11 -15.66 -12.05
C SER A 308 29.47 -16.23 -12.39
N PRO A 309 29.58 -17.14 -13.37
CA PRO A 309 30.91 -17.53 -13.83
C PRO A 309 31.60 -16.21 -14.16
N LYS A 310 32.72 -15.92 -13.50
CA LYS A 310 33.64 -14.87 -13.92
C LYS A 310 33.92 -15.18 -15.36
N ASN A 311 33.75 -14.22 -16.27
CA ASN A 311 34.31 -14.32 -17.60
C ASN A 311 35.80 -14.62 -17.39
N GLU A 312 36.17 -15.87 -17.56
CA GLU A 312 37.61 -16.17 -17.73
C GLU A 312 38.02 -15.36 -18.95
N PRO A 313 39.12 -14.59 -18.89
CA PRO A 313 39.62 -13.89 -20.05
C PRO A 313 39.84 -14.94 -21.15
N ASP A 314 39.26 -14.68 -22.30
CA ASP A 314 39.37 -15.55 -23.46
C ASP A 314 40.91 -15.72 -23.77
N ALA A 315 41.35 -16.96 -23.84
CA ALA A 315 42.75 -17.31 -24.08
C ALA A 315 43.30 -16.73 -25.40
N SER A 316 42.46 -16.04 -26.17
CA SER A 316 42.82 -15.32 -27.42
C SER A 316 43.43 -13.93 -27.18
N ASP A 317 43.41 -13.39 -25.95
CA ASP A 317 43.97 -12.07 -25.63
C ASP A 317 45.43 -12.12 -25.13
N LEU A 318 46.03 -13.32 -25.03
CA LEU A 318 47.42 -13.48 -24.55
C LEU A 318 48.48 -13.48 -25.65
N ASP A 319 48.11 -13.39 -26.95
CA ASP A 319 49.05 -13.42 -28.08
C ASP A 319 49.22 -12.05 -28.77
N ARG A 320 49.06 -10.92 -28.06
CA ARG A 320 49.35 -9.58 -28.60
C ARG A 320 50.30 -8.79 -27.72
N GLU A 321 51.47 -9.35 -27.48
CA GLU A 321 52.67 -8.58 -27.20
C GLU A 321 53.78 -9.16 -28.13
N ASP A 322 54.45 -8.27 -28.84
CA ASP A 322 55.57 -8.42 -29.76
C ASP A 322 55.18 -8.47 -31.27
N ASP A 323 55.01 -7.23 -31.82
CA ASP A 323 55.77 -6.75 -33.00
C ASP A 323 55.63 -5.22 -33.14
#